data_936218a276f03a3eeb4b963832568327
#
_entry.id   936218a276f03a3eeb4b963832568327
#
_cell.length_a   1.000
_cell.length_b   1.000
_cell.length_c   1.000
_cell.angle_alpha   90.00
_cell.angle_beta   90.00
_cell.angle_gamma   90.00
#
_symmetry.space_group_name_H-M   'P 1'
#
loop_
_entity.id
_entity.type
_entity.pdbx_description
1 polymer ?
#
loop_
_entity_poly.entity_id
_entity_poly.type
_entity_poly.pdbx_seq_one_letter_code
_entity_poly.pdbx_strand_id
1 'polypeptide(L)'
;MGQFSVRPAIATDIDMILMESKKMCLESPRFKDIAFDDDKAVKEVLEIIESGGHFIAEDGGVFAGMVCGKVEPLWYSRELMGYDLFVYVPPDFRGSLALWLLVRRFEDWCWENGAKTVDLGIISEIAPKKTVKAYAKLGYELTGYACTKVNPNKE
;
A
#
# COMPACT_ATOMS: atom_id res chain seq x y z
N MET A 1 11.39 -13.70 -18.98
CA MET A 1 11.78 -13.19 -17.64
C MET A 1 11.44 -11.72 -17.55
N GLY A 2 10.79 -11.32 -16.49
CA GLY A 2 10.40 -9.93 -16.25
C GLY A 2 11.60 -9.04 -15.93
N GLN A 3 11.50 -7.76 -16.33
CA GLN A 3 12.45 -6.71 -15.97
C GLN A 3 11.83 -5.82 -14.88
N PHE A 4 11.72 -6.36 -13.69
CA PHE A 4 11.12 -5.64 -12.56
C PHE A 4 12.03 -4.52 -12.06
N SER A 5 11.43 -3.36 -11.84
CA SER A 5 12.06 -2.21 -11.18
C SER A 5 11.05 -1.52 -10.28
N VAL A 6 11.55 -0.78 -9.29
CA VAL A 6 10.73 0.06 -8.42
C VAL A 6 11.28 1.48 -8.46
N ARG A 7 10.39 2.44 -8.56
CA ARG A 7 10.72 3.86 -8.55
C ARG A 7 9.78 4.65 -7.66
N PRO A 8 10.19 5.82 -7.16
CA PRO A 8 9.26 6.75 -6.52
C PRO A 8 8.19 7.19 -7.52
N ALA A 9 6.95 7.33 -7.04
CA ALA A 9 5.90 7.97 -7.83
C ALA A 9 6.16 9.47 -7.97
N ILE A 10 5.74 10.03 -9.09
CA ILE A 10 5.80 11.45 -9.39
C ILE A 10 4.39 11.97 -9.68
N ALA A 11 4.20 13.30 -9.66
CA ALA A 11 2.87 13.90 -9.80
C ALA A 11 2.14 13.49 -11.09
N THR A 12 2.85 13.25 -12.18
CA THR A 12 2.26 12.81 -13.45
C THR A 12 1.75 11.36 -13.43
N ASP A 13 2.04 10.58 -12.38
CA ASP A 13 1.50 9.24 -12.20
C ASP A 13 0.07 9.23 -11.63
N ILE A 14 -0.47 10.40 -11.24
CA ILE A 14 -1.73 10.48 -10.48
C ILE A 14 -2.90 9.78 -11.17
N ASP A 15 -3.08 9.94 -12.47
CA ASP A 15 -4.20 9.34 -13.20
C ASP A 15 -4.13 7.81 -13.17
N MET A 16 -2.93 7.26 -13.37
CA MET A 16 -2.69 5.81 -13.29
C MET A 16 -2.91 5.30 -11.87
N ILE A 17 -2.40 6.01 -10.85
CA ILE A 17 -2.57 5.64 -9.44
C ILE A 17 -4.06 5.60 -9.07
N LEU A 18 -4.85 6.60 -9.47
CA LEU A 18 -6.29 6.62 -9.21
C LEU A 18 -7.01 5.46 -9.89
N MET A 19 -6.68 5.19 -11.15
CA MET A 19 -7.27 4.08 -11.89
C MET A 19 -6.99 2.73 -11.20
N GLU A 20 -5.76 2.50 -10.81
CA GLU A 20 -5.36 1.25 -10.13
C GLU A 20 -5.93 1.17 -8.70
N SER A 21 -6.03 2.30 -8.00
CA SER A 21 -6.66 2.36 -6.68
C SER A 21 -8.15 2.01 -6.75
N LYS A 22 -8.87 2.47 -7.77
CA LYS A 22 -10.27 2.09 -8.00
C LYS A 22 -10.42 0.59 -8.24
N LYS A 23 -9.54 0.00 -9.06
CA LYS A 23 -9.53 -1.46 -9.27
C LYS A 23 -9.30 -2.22 -7.97
N MET A 24 -8.36 -1.77 -7.15
CA MET A 24 -8.10 -2.36 -5.83
C MET A 24 -9.33 -2.29 -4.91
N CYS A 25 -9.98 -1.15 -4.84
CA CYS A 25 -11.19 -0.97 -4.02
C CYS A 25 -12.33 -1.87 -4.49
N LEU A 26 -12.56 -1.98 -5.80
CA LEU A 26 -13.60 -2.86 -6.37
C LEU A 26 -13.33 -4.35 -6.12
N GLU A 27 -12.09 -4.76 -6.08
CA GLU A 27 -11.69 -6.13 -5.77
C GLU A 27 -11.88 -6.48 -4.28
N SER A 28 -11.81 -5.48 -3.40
CA SER A 28 -11.88 -5.68 -1.95
C SER A 28 -13.30 -6.00 -1.51
N PRO A 29 -13.56 -7.17 -0.87
CA PRO A 29 -14.86 -7.45 -0.28
C PRO A 29 -15.30 -6.41 0.75
N ARG A 30 -14.33 -5.78 1.43
CA ARG A 30 -14.58 -4.78 2.47
C ARG A 30 -14.87 -3.39 1.91
N PHE A 31 -14.17 -2.98 0.85
CA PHE A 31 -14.19 -1.59 0.38
C PHE A 31 -14.98 -1.36 -0.91
N LYS A 32 -15.39 -2.43 -1.61
CA LYS A 32 -16.08 -2.34 -2.91
C LYS A 32 -17.35 -1.48 -2.91
N ASP A 33 -18.04 -1.39 -1.78
CA ASP A 33 -19.29 -0.64 -1.63
C ASP A 33 -19.10 0.77 -1.04
N ILE A 34 -17.84 1.17 -0.79
CA ILE A 34 -17.51 2.51 -0.32
C ILE A 34 -17.30 3.42 -1.54
N ALA A 35 -18.01 4.54 -1.57
CA ALA A 35 -17.87 5.51 -2.66
C ALA A 35 -16.45 6.07 -2.73
N PHE A 36 -15.88 6.06 -3.93
CA PHE A 36 -14.55 6.61 -4.18
C PHE A 36 -14.67 8.09 -4.54
N ASP A 37 -14.04 8.96 -3.77
CA ASP A 37 -13.99 10.40 -4.01
C ASP A 37 -12.66 10.76 -4.67
N ASP A 38 -12.71 11.09 -5.96
CA ASP A 38 -11.53 11.39 -6.76
C ASP A 38 -10.75 12.59 -6.23
N ASP A 39 -11.42 13.68 -5.88
CA ASP A 39 -10.77 14.91 -5.42
C ASP A 39 -10.04 14.70 -4.11
N LYS A 40 -10.67 13.98 -3.18
CA LYS A 40 -10.03 13.61 -1.92
C LYS A 40 -8.84 12.70 -2.15
N ALA A 41 -8.99 11.69 -2.99
CA ALA A 41 -7.91 10.73 -3.28
C ALA A 41 -6.72 11.41 -3.96
N VAL A 42 -6.95 12.31 -4.92
CA VAL A 42 -5.90 13.11 -5.57
C VAL A 42 -5.09 13.88 -4.53
N LYS A 43 -5.76 14.59 -3.64
CA LYS A 43 -5.10 15.39 -2.60
C LYS A 43 -4.20 14.53 -1.72
N GLU A 44 -4.72 13.43 -1.18
CA GLU A 44 -3.97 12.51 -0.31
C GLU A 44 -2.77 11.90 -1.03
N VAL A 45 -2.97 11.42 -2.24
CA VAL A 45 -1.89 10.78 -3.01
C VAL A 45 -0.79 11.78 -3.36
N LEU A 46 -1.14 13.00 -3.77
CA LEU A 46 -0.14 14.03 -4.09
C LEU A 46 0.68 14.42 -2.84
N GLU A 47 0.06 14.54 -1.68
CA GLU A 47 0.76 14.81 -0.42
C GLU A 47 1.77 13.70 -0.09
N ILE A 48 1.39 12.44 -0.32
CA ILE A 48 2.28 11.29 -0.07
C ILE A 48 3.41 11.24 -1.11
N ILE A 49 3.12 11.50 -2.37
CA ILE A 49 4.15 11.61 -3.43
C ILE A 49 5.18 12.67 -3.05
N GLU A 50 4.73 13.82 -2.59
CA GLU A 50 5.60 14.91 -2.14
C GLU A 50 6.47 14.49 -0.94
N SER A 51 5.93 13.70 -0.02
CA SER A 51 6.68 13.16 1.11
C SER A 51 7.69 12.06 0.74
N GLY A 52 7.56 11.47 -0.47
CA GLY A 52 8.38 10.36 -0.95
C GLY A 52 7.87 8.97 -0.58
N GLY A 53 6.70 8.85 0.04
CA GLY A 53 6.14 7.60 0.56
C GLY A 53 5.33 6.75 -0.43
N HIS A 54 5.38 7.06 -1.72
CA HIS A 54 4.68 6.30 -2.75
C HIS A 54 5.67 5.71 -3.75
N PHE A 55 5.62 4.39 -3.97
CA PHE A 55 6.48 3.70 -4.92
C PHE A 55 5.67 2.88 -5.90
N ILE A 56 6.17 2.79 -7.13
CA ILE A 56 5.56 2.05 -8.25
C ILE A 56 6.53 0.98 -8.70
N ALA A 57 6.04 -0.24 -8.85
CA ALA A 57 6.76 -1.33 -9.50
C ALA A 57 6.33 -1.43 -10.95
N GLU A 58 7.29 -1.66 -11.81
CA GLU A 58 7.11 -1.85 -13.25
C GLU A 58 7.82 -3.12 -13.72
N ASP A 59 7.25 -3.77 -14.72
CA ASP A 59 7.88 -4.85 -15.45
C ASP A 59 8.04 -4.40 -16.91
N GLY A 60 9.27 -4.02 -17.28
CA GLY A 60 9.54 -3.50 -18.63
C GLY A 60 8.70 -2.27 -19.00
N GLY A 61 8.42 -1.38 -18.04
CA GLY A 61 7.60 -0.20 -18.21
C GLY A 61 6.09 -0.42 -18.03
N VAL A 62 5.66 -1.66 -17.79
CA VAL A 62 4.26 -1.98 -17.49
C VAL A 62 4.03 -1.92 -15.98
N PHE A 63 2.95 -1.25 -15.55
CA PHE A 63 2.59 -1.18 -14.14
C PHE A 63 2.42 -2.58 -13.54
N ALA A 64 3.16 -2.88 -12.47
CA ALA A 64 3.16 -4.17 -11.81
C ALA A 64 2.76 -4.11 -10.33
N GLY A 65 2.55 -2.92 -9.78
CA GLY A 65 2.10 -2.73 -8.41
C GLY A 65 2.51 -1.39 -7.82
N MET A 66 2.02 -1.11 -6.64
CA MET A 66 2.34 0.10 -5.90
C MET A 66 2.23 -0.11 -4.40
N VAL A 67 2.97 0.70 -3.64
CA VAL A 67 2.87 0.83 -2.18
C VAL A 67 2.84 2.30 -1.83
N CYS A 68 2.03 2.64 -0.84
CA CYS A 68 1.83 4.01 -0.39
C CYS A 68 1.73 4.02 1.12
N GLY A 69 2.47 4.91 1.78
CA GLY A 69 2.44 4.99 3.22
C GLY A 69 3.08 6.25 3.80
N LYS A 70 3.16 6.28 5.11
CA LYS A 70 3.62 7.42 5.89
C LYS A 70 4.59 6.99 6.99
N VAL A 71 5.40 7.93 7.44
CA VAL A 71 6.21 7.82 8.65
C VAL A 71 5.77 8.92 9.60
N GLU A 72 5.18 8.52 10.73
CA GLU A 72 4.58 9.44 11.68
C GLU A 72 4.79 8.94 13.12
N PRO A 73 4.75 9.85 14.12
CA PRO A 73 4.80 9.42 15.52
C PRO A 73 3.49 8.77 15.94
N LEU A 74 3.57 7.89 16.93
CA LEU A 74 2.39 7.41 17.66
C LEU A 74 1.77 8.57 18.44
N TRP A 75 0.45 8.49 18.73
CA TRP A 75 -0.26 9.56 19.41
C TRP A 75 0.29 9.90 20.81
N TYR A 76 1.01 8.96 21.44
CA TYR A 76 1.58 9.12 22.79
C TYR A 76 3.12 9.19 22.80
N SER A 77 3.76 9.14 21.65
CA SER A 77 5.22 9.05 21.57
C SER A 77 5.76 9.97 20.47
N ARG A 78 6.99 10.40 20.62
CA ARG A 78 7.72 11.11 19.54
C ARG A 78 8.47 10.15 18.63
N GLU A 79 8.52 8.86 18.97
CA GLU A 79 9.14 7.85 18.12
C GLU A 79 8.30 7.64 16.86
N LEU A 80 9.00 7.51 15.72
CA LEU A 80 8.38 7.38 14.41
C LEU A 80 8.13 5.91 14.06
N MET A 81 7.01 5.65 13.42
CA MET A 81 6.71 4.38 12.81
C MET A 81 6.30 4.59 11.35
N GLY A 82 6.69 3.64 10.49
CA GLY A 82 6.18 3.57 9.13
C GLY A 82 4.95 2.69 9.07
N TYR A 83 4.00 3.05 8.24
CA TYR A 83 2.83 2.21 7.97
C TYR A 83 2.32 2.42 6.56
N ASP A 84 1.75 1.39 5.97
CA ASP A 84 1.13 1.49 4.66
C ASP A 84 -0.30 2.02 4.74
N LEU A 85 -0.72 2.79 3.73
CA LEU A 85 -2.13 3.00 3.44
C LEU A 85 -2.64 1.85 2.58
N PHE A 86 -1.83 1.41 1.64
CA PHE A 86 -2.11 0.22 0.85
C PHE A 86 -0.84 -0.34 0.20
N VAL A 87 -0.87 -1.63 -0.08
CA VAL A 87 0.03 -2.33 -0.99
C VAL A 87 -0.85 -3.05 -2.01
N TYR A 88 -0.63 -2.79 -3.28
CA TYR A 88 -1.43 -3.37 -4.35
C TYR A 88 -0.56 -3.96 -5.46
N VAL A 89 -0.82 -5.22 -5.77
CA VAL A 89 -0.24 -5.90 -6.94
C VAL A 89 -1.42 -6.40 -7.78
N PRO A 90 -1.53 -5.98 -9.05
CA PRO A 90 -2.61 -6.44 -9.92
C PRO A 90 -2.58 -7.96 -10.10
N PRO A 91 -3.72 -8.61 -10.36
CA PRO A 91 -3.81 -10.06 -10.44
C PRO A 91 -2.75 -10.72 -11.34
N ASP A 92 -2.45 -10.12 -12.50
CA ASP A 92 -1.47 -10.66 -13.46
C ASP A 92 -0.04 -10.73 -12.93
N PHE A 93 0.29 -9.94 -11.92
CA PHE A 93 1.63 -9.85 -11.33
C PHE A 93 1.75 -10.49 -9.94
N ARG A 94 0.68 -11.08 -9.43
CA ARG A 94 0.70 -11.76 -8.12
C ARG A 94 1.58 -13.01 -8.19
N GLY A 95 2.40 -13.19 -7.15
CA GLY A 95 3.41 -14.25 -7.12
C GLY A 95 4.70 -13.91 -7.85
N SER A 96 4.81 -12.71 -8.45
CA SER A 96 6.04 -12.19 -9.03
C SER A 96 6.93 -11.49 -7.98
N LEU A 97 8.03 -10.92 -8.43
CA LEU A 97 8.93 -10.13 -7.58
C LEU A 97 8.37 -8.77 -7.16
N ALA A 98 7.26 -8.31 -7.78
CA ALA A 98 6.73 -6.96 -7.56
C ALA A 98 6.47 -6.65 -6.08
N LEU A 99 5.77 -7.53 -5.37
CA LEU A 99 5.47 -7.33 -3.94
C LEU A 99 6.75 -7.21 -3.11
N TRP A 100 7.70 -8.11 -3.34
CA TRP A 100 8.96 -8.14 -2.61
C TRP A 100 9.74 -6.84 -2.80
N LEU A 101 9.88 -6.39 -4.03
CA LEU A 101 10.61 -5.15 -4.36
C LEU A 101 9.92 -3.91 -3.79
N LEU A 102 8.59 -3.84 -3.86
CA LEU A 102 7.81 -2.73 -3.30
C LEU A 102 7.97 -2.64 -1.79
N VAL A 103 7.80 -3.75 -1.09
CA VAL A 103 7.91 -3.75 0.38
C VAL A 103 9.32 -3.39 0.81
N ARG A 104 10.34 -3.96 0.18
CA ARG A 104 11.74 -3.62 0.50
C ARG A 104 12.04 -2.14 0.27
N ARG A 105 11.60 -1.58 -0.84
CA ARG A 105 11.82 -0.16 -1.13
C ARG A 105 11.09 0.75 -0.14
N PHE A 106 9.86 0.40 0.22
CA PHE A 106 9.09 1.12 1.23
C PHE A 106 9.74 1.04 2.62
N GLU A 107 10.20 -0.14 3.03
CA GLU A 107 10.96 -0.31 4.28
C GLU A 107 12.18 0.60 4.32
N ASP A 108 13.01 0.56 3.26
CA ASP A 108 14.22 1.38 3.19
C ASP A 108 13.90 2.86 3.37
N TRP A 109 12.86 3.34 2.70
CA TRP A 109 12.38 4.71 2.87
C TRP A 109 11.93 5.00 4.30
N CYS A 110 11.22 4.07 4.94
CA CYS A 110 10.81 4.23 6.34
C CYS A 110 12.02 4.34 7.27
N TRP A 111 13.03 3.47 7.08
CA TRP A 111 14.26 3.52 7.87
C TRP A 111 15.03 4.82 7.64
N GLU A 112 15.17 5.25 6.41
CA GLU A 112 15.81 6.52 6.03
C GLU A 112 15.11 7.73 6.68
N ASN A 113 13.81 7.65 6.93
CA ASN A 113 13.01 8.69 7.58
C ASN A 113 12.87 8.50 9.10
N GLY A 114 13.64 7.62 9.70
CA GLY A 114 13.77 7.49 11.14
C GLY A 114 12.71 6.60 11.80
N ALA A 115 11.97 5.81 11.05
CA ALA A 115 11.02 4.86 11.60
C ALA A 115 11.74 3.79 12.45
N LYS A 116 11.17 3.41 13.57
CA LYS A 116 11.65 2.30 14.41
C LYS A 116 10.98 0.98 14.05
N THR A 117 9.77 1.06 13.54
CA THR A 117 8.98 -0.10 13.10
C THR A 117 8.28 0.22 11.78
N VAL A 118 7.96 -0.81 11.02
CA VAL A 118 7.11 -0.71 9.84
C VAL A 118 5.96 -1.68 9.99
N ASP A 119 4.74 -1.15 9.94
CA ASP A 119 3.52 -1.93 10.00
C ASP A 119 2.87 -2.01 8.62
N LEU A 120 2.56 -3.22 8.18
CA LEU A 120 1.82 -3.46 6.94
C LEU A 120 0.46 -4.06 7.28
N GLY A 121 -0.60 -3.39 6.84
CA GLY A 121 -1.97 -3.83 7.04
C GLY A 121 -2.43 -4.83 5.99
N ILE A 122 -3.41 -5.68 6.37
CA ILE A 122 -4.07 -6.61 5.46
C ILE A 122 -5.58 -6.45 5.65
N ILE A 123 -6.04 -5.22 5.54
CA ILE A 123 -7.43 -4.87 5.84
C ILE A 123 -8.35 -4.85 4.61
N SER A 124 -7.79 -4.95 3.41
CA SER A 124 -8.57 -5.05 2.16
C SER A 124 -9.31 -6.37 2.00
N GLU A 125 -8.95 -7.38 2.77
CA GLU A 125 -9.46 -8.76 2.66
C GLU A 125 -9.18 -9.43 1.29
N ILE A 126 -8.23 -8.91 0.53
CA ILE A 126 -7.78 -9.52 -0.72
C ILE A 126 -6.72 -10.58 -0.39
N ALA A 127 -7.09 -11.87 -0.48
CA ALA A 127 -6.21 -13.01 -0.20
C ALA A 127 -5.36 -12.85 1.09
N PRO A 128 -5.98 -12.58 2.27
CA PRO A 128 -5.23 -12.21 3.47
C PRO A 128 -4.25 -13.28 3.94
N LYS A 129 -4.59 -14.55 3.84
CA LYS A 129 -3.70 -15.65 4.26
C LYS A 129 -2.44 -15.75 3.40
N LYS A 130 -2.55 -15.52 2.09
CA LYS A 130 -1.39 -15.50 1.17
C LYS A 130 -0.51 -14.29 1.45
N THR A 131 -1.11 -13.16 1.74
CA THR A 131 -0.40 -11.91 2.06
C THR A 131 0.38 -12.05 3.37
N VAL A 132 -0.21 -12.62 4.42
CA VAL A 132 0.50 -12.90 5.69
C VAL A 132 1.73 -13.78 5.43
N LYS A 133 1.60 -14.84 4.63
CA LYS A 133 2.73 -15.72 4.29
C LYS A 133 3.82 -14.98 3.51
N ALA A 134 3.43 -14.12 2.58
CA ALA A 134 4.38 -13.33 1.80
C ALA A 134 5.14 -12.35 2.72
N TYR A 135 4.45 -11.66 3.60
CA TYR A 135 5.07 -10.74 4.56
C TYR A 135 5.98 -11.48 5.56
N ALA A 136 5.59 -12.67 6.00
CA ALA A 136 6.45 -13.49 6.87
C ALA A 136 7.80 -13.80 6.23
N LYS A 137 7.83 -14.08 4.92
CA LYS A 137 9.07 -14.29 4.16
C LYS A 137 9.94 -13.04 4.08
N LEU A 138 9.35 -11.87 4.26
CA LEU A 138 10.05 -10.58 4.31
C LEU A 138 10.47 -10.17 5.73
N GLY A 139 10.20 -11.01 6.72
CA GLY A 139 10.57 -10.78 8.12
C GLY A 139 9.50 -10.12 8.98
N TYR A 140 8.27 -9.99 8.46
CA TYR A 140 7.14 -9.45 9.23
C TYR A 140 6.47 -10.53 10.07
N GLU A 141 6.03 -10.16 11.26
CA GLU A 141 5.25 -11.02 12.16
C GLU A 141 3.80 -10.50 12.21
N LEU A 142 2.82 -11.41 12.25
CA LEU A 142 1.43 -11.04 12.48
C LEU A 142 1.25 -10.64 13.96
N THR A 143 1.05 -9.34 14.21
CA THR A 143 1.03 -8.77 15.56
C THR A 143 -0.36 -8.46 16.10
N GLY A 144 -1.40 -8.61 15.29
CA GLY A 144 -2.77 -8.31 15.73
C GLY A 144 -3.82 -8.58 14.67
N TYR A 145 -5.05 -8.26 15.02
CA TYR A 145 -6.22 -8.44 14.17
C TYR A 145 -7.08 -7.17 14.19
N ALA A 146 -7.83 -6.95 13.12
CA ALA A 146 -8.81 -5.89 13.04
C ALA A 146 -10.23 -6.47 12.96
N CYS A 147 -11.16 -5.86 13.68
CA CYS A 147 -12.57 -6.23 13.67
C CYS A 147 -13.39 -5.06 13.12
N THR A 148 -14.35 -5.34 12.26
CA THR A 148 -15.18 -4.31 11.62
C THR A 148 -16.66 -4.62 11.86
N LYS A 149 -17.43 -3.59 12.16
CA LYS A 149 -18.90 -3.66 12.20
C LYS A 149 -19.46 -2.54 11.33
N VAL A 150 -20.31 -2.90 10.42
CA VAL A 150 -21.01 -1.93 9.58
C VAL A 150 -22.15 -1.30 10.38
N ASN A 151 -22.35 0.02 10.23
CA ASN A 151 -23.46 0.71 10.89
C ASN A 151 -24.79 0.21 10.33
N PRO A 152 -25.65 -0.45 11.15
CA PRO A 152 -26.89 -1.02 10.67
C PRO A 152 -27.95 0.04 10.29
N ASN A 153 -27.73 1.29 10.68
CA ASN A 153 -28.66 2.39 10.45
C ASN A 153 -28.26 3.32 9.29
N LYS A 154 -27.19 2.97 8.55
CA LYS A 154 -26.77 3.71 7.36
C LYS A 154 -26.92 2.84 6.11
N GLU A 155 -27.61 3.41 5.13
CA GLU A 155 -27.69 2.86 3.77
C GLU A 155 -26.42 3.18 2.97
#